data_54360ab1354232c42c47fa855ca20950
#
_entry.id   54360ab1354232c42c47fa855ca20950
#
_cell.length_a   1.000
_cell.length_b   1.000
_cell.length_c   1.000
_cell.angle_alpha   90.00
_cell.angle_beta   90.00
_cell.angle_gamma   90.00
#
_symmetry.space_group_name_H-M   'P 1'
#
loop_
_entity.id
_entity.type
_entity.pdbx_description
1 polymer ?
#
loop_
_entity_poly.entity_id
_entity_poly.type
_entity_poly.pdbx_seq_one_letter_code
_entity_poly.pdbx_strand_id
1 'polypeptide(L)'
;MKNKTRNIFFLVGLVFVVLMILTFKVSFRELWQQICHAGYWLVAIIGMWVPLYIMNTFTWRTILLGSGECNIPFWKLLKVTISGFALNYATPVGLMGGEPYKIMEIKPYVGVQRASSSTVLFAMMHIFSHFWYWITALVLYLIFMPVNMLMGILLSIVALFCIAGIYFFVKGYKNGMVVKLIRFVSRIPGCRKWGKKFSEKYADDLKKIDGQIADLHKQNKKYFFISFFLEYIGRILQSFEIFFMLMLFADQEPGVMLFVQSLIILAFTSLFANLLFFIPLQLGGREGGFAMVVSNLGMTIQVSMSISIISRVREIFWTSLGLLLMKVGNKNVEVPQHEEYTDS
;
A
#
# COMPACT_ATOMS: atom_id res chain seq x y z
N MET A 1 -0.57 22.79 -3.62
CA MET A 1 -1.57 22.70 -2.51
C MET A 1 -1.43 23.92 -1.59
N LYS A 2 -2.55 24.49 -1.11
CA LYS A 2 -2.49 25.60 -0.13
C LYS A 2 -1.86 25.13 1.19
N ASN A 3 -1.04 25.97 1.82
CA ASN A 3 -0.36 25.63 3.09
C ASN A 3 -1.32 25.18 4.20
N LYS A 4 -2.51 25.80 4.28
CA LYS A 4 -3.56 25.44 5.27
C LYS A 4 -4.01 23.98 5.13
N THR A 5 -4.31 23.52 3.91
CA THR A 5 -4.76 22.15 3.65
C THR A 5 -3.66 21.12 3.99
N ARG A 6 -2.41 21.42 3.65
CA ARG A 6 -1.26 20.56 3.99
C ARG A 6 -1.05 20.47 5.50
N ASN A 7 -1.24 21.57 6.22
CA ASN A 7 -1.15 21.57 7.69
C ASN A 7 -2.24 20.69 8.32
N ILE A 8 -3.45 20.66 7.76
CA ILE A 8 -4.53 19.78 8.23
C ILE A 8 -4.11 18.31 8.04
N PHE A 9 -3.63 17.90 6.86
CA PHE A 9 -3.16 16.53 6.64
C PHE A 9 -2.02 16.15 7.59
N PHE A 10 -1.08 17.08 7.81
CA PHE A 10 0.02 16.87 8.76
C PHE A 10 -0.48 16.67 10.18
N LEU A 11 -1.37 17.53 10.67
CA LEU A 11 -1.92 17.44 12.02
C LEU A 11 -2.73 16.15 12.21
N VAL A 12 -3.57 15.81 11.24
CA VAL A 12 -4.32 14.54 11.26
C VAL A 12 -3.36 13.35 11.32
N GLY A 13 -2.35 13.33 10.47
CA GLY A 13 -1.34 12.28 10.50
C GLY A 13 -0.57 12.20 11.82
N LEU A 14 -0.20 13.35 12.40
CA LEU A 14 0.48 13.41 13.69
C LEU A 14 -0.37 12.84 14.84
N VAL A 15 -1.66 13.20 14.89
CA VAL A 15 -2.60 12.67 15.91
C VAL A 15 -2.65 11.15 15.80
N PHE A 16 -2.75 10.58 14.58
CA PHE A 16 -2.81 9.14 14.42
C PHE A 16 -1.48 8.44 14.73
N VAL A 17 -0.32 9.07 14.49
CA VAL A 17 0.97 8.53 14.94
C VAL A 17 1.01 8.46 16.46
N VAL A 18 0.57 9.50 17.15
CA VAL A 18 0.48 9.49 18.62
C VAL A 18 -0.48 8.40 19.10
N LEU A 19 -1.66 8.26 18.49
CA LEU A 19 -2.59 7.19 18.81
C LEU A 19 -1.98 5.81 18.56
N MET A 20 -1.22 5.62 17.48
CA MET A 20 -0.51 4.37 17.18
C MET A 20 0.48 4.02 18.29
N ILE A 21 1.25 4.99 18.78
CA ILE A 21 2.20 4.80 19.89
C ILE A 21 1.47 4.44 21.17
N LEU A 22 0.37 5.15 21.49
CA LEU A 22 -0.42 4.93 22.72
C LEU A 22 -1.18 3.60 22.71
N THR A 23 -1.59 3.11 21.56
CA THR A 23 -2.31 1.83 21.43
C THR A 23 -1.39 0.62 21.32
N PHE A 24 -0.10 0.85 21.19
CA PHE A 24 0.91 -0.21 21.12
C PHE A 24 1.10 -0.83 22.51
N LYS A 25 0.45 -1.98 22.75
CA LYS A 25 0.44 -2.69 24.04
C LYS A 25 1.77 -3.40 24.40
N VAL A 26 2.89 -2.90 23.93
CA VAL A 26 4.22 -3.42 24.26
C VAL A 26 4.86 -2.50 25.27
N SER A 27 5.46 -3.07 26.31
CA SER A 27 6.15 -2.27 27.32
C SER A 27 7.35 -1.56 26.69
N PHE A 28 7.65 -0.33 27.12
CA PHE A 28 8.83 0.40 26.65
C PHE A 28 10.13 -0.40 26.83
N ARG A 29 10.21 -1.20 27.90
CA ARG A 29 11.34 -2.06 28.19
C ARG A 29 11.51 -3.16 27.11
N GLU A 30 10.42 -3.84 26.74
CA GLU A 30 10.45 -4.86 25.67
C GLU A 30 10.81 -4.24 24.32
N LEU A 31 10.21 -3.10 23.99
CA LEU A 31 10.53 -2.37 22.77
C LEU A 31 12.02 -2.03 22.70
N TRP A 32 12.57 -1.49 23.79
CA TRP A 32 13.99 -1.15 23.87
C TRP A 32 14.90 -2.37 23.76
N GLN A 33 14.55 -3.47 24.42
CA GLN A 33 15.28 -4.73 24.32
C GLN A 33 15.31 -5.26 22.88
N GLN A 34 14.18 -5.23 22.16
CA GLN A 34 14.12 -5.67 20.77
C GLN A 34 14.93 -4.77 19.84
N ILE A 35 14.91 -3.44 20.07
CA ILE A 35 15.72 -2.49 19.31
C ILE A 35 17.22 -2.75 19.54
N CYS A 36 17.64 -2.93 20.79
CA CYS A 36 19.03 -3.24 21.13
C CYS A 36 19.47 -4.58 20.55
N HIS A 37 18.61 -5.59 20.61
CA HIS A 37 18.89 -6.90 20.03
C HIS A 37 19.02 -6.83 18.50
N ALA A 38 18.15 -6.06 17.84
CA ALA A 38 18.22 -5.85 16.39
C ALA A 38 19.51 -5.14 15.95
N GLY A 39 20.06 -4.24 16.75
CA GLY A 39 21.33 -3.57 16.50
C GLY A 39 21.41 -2.95 15.10
N TYR A 40 22.49 -3.24 14.37
CA TYR A 40 22.70 -2.74 12.99
C TYR A 40 21.70 -3.31 11.98
N TRP A 41 21.09 -4.48 12.23
CA TRP A 41 20.05 -5.05 11.37
C TRP A 41 18.82 -4.16 11.29
N LEU A 42 18.53 -3.39 12.33
CA LEU A 42 17.44 -2.41 12.30
C LEU A 42 17.64 -1.36 11.19
N VAL A 43 18.90 -0.95 10.97
CA VAL A 43 19.23 -0.02 9.89
C VAL A 43 18.98 -0.66 8.51
N ALA A 44 19.33 -1.94 8.35
CA ALA A 44 19.07 -2.69 7.13
C ALA A 44 17.56 -2.85 6.88
N ILE A 45 16.78 -3.21 7.91
CA ILE A 45 15.32 -3.37 7.84
C ILE A 45 14.63 -2.04 7.49
N ILE A 46 15.02 -0.94 8.12
CA ILE A 46 14.48 0.39 7.82
C ILE A 46 14.94 0.85 6.43
N GLY A 47 16.22 0.66 6.11
CA GLY A 47 16.83 1.08 4.84
C GLY A 47 16.28 0.34 3.63
N MET A 48 15.81 -0.91 3.81
CA MET A 48 15.18 -1.71 2.76
C MET A 48 13.93 -1.03 2.15
N TRP A 49 13.32 -0.10 2.86
CA TRP A 49 12.17 0.65 2.35
C TRP A 49 12.54 1.77 1.38
N VAL A 50 13.81 2.21 1.36
CA VAL A 50 14.28 3.22 0.37
C VAL A 50 14.10 2.70 -1.06
N PRO A 51 14.68 1.55 -1.48
CA PRO A 51 14.45 1.01 -2.81
C PRO A 51 12.96 0.72 -3.08
N LEU A 52 12.18 0.31 -2.09
CA LEU A 52 10.75 0.09 -2.26
C LEU A 52 9.99 1.39 -2.57
N TYR A 53 10.28 2.49 -1.90
CA TYR A 53 9.69 3.80 -2.23
C TYR A 53 10.15 4.33 -3.59
N ILE A 54 11.39 4.08 -3.96
CA ILE A 54 11.90 4.39 -5.30
C ILE A 54 11.12 3.61 -6.35
N MET A 55 10.92 2.30 -6.17
CA MET A 55 10.13 1.46 -7.08
C MET A 55 8.68 1.91 -7.17
N ASN A 56 8.02 2.17 -6.05
CA ASN A 56 6.66 2.71 -6.02
C ASN A 56 6.55 4.04 -6.77
N THR A 57 7.58 4.88 -6.67
CA THR A 57 7.66 6.15 -7.40
C THR A 57 7.82 5.92 -8.91
N PHE A 58 8.64 4.97 -9.32
CA PHE A 58 8.76 4.56 -10.73
C PHE A 58 7.46 3.97 -11.25
N THR A 59 6.76 3.15 -10.46
CA THR A 59 5.43 2.64 -10.82
C THR A 59 4.46 3.78 -11.12
N TRP A 60 4.34 4.73 -10.20
CA TRP A 60 3.42 5.86 -10.38
C TRP A 60 3.84 6.76 -11.55
N ARG A 61 5.15 7.01 -11.72
CA ARG A 61 5.67 7.74 -12.88
C ARG A 61 5.37 7.03 -14.19
N THR A 62 5.47 5.71 -14.23
CA THR A 62 5.12 4.89 -15.40
C THR A 62 3.65 5.03 -15.77
N ILE A 63 2.77 5.05 -14.79
CA ILE A 63 1.34 5.29 -14.97
C ILE A 63 1.09 6.69 -15.54
N LEU A 64 1.77 7.71 -14.99
CA LEU A 64 1.67 9.09 -15.48
C LEU A 64 2.16 9.23 -16.93
N LEU A 65 3.27 8.57 -17.29
CA LEU A 65 3.81 8.55 -18.65
C LEU A 65 2.88 7.82 -19.63
N GLY A 66 2.15 6.81 -19.17
CA GLY A 66 1.13 6.11 -19.97
C GLY A 66 -0.06 6.99 -20.36
N SER A 67 -0.32 8.06 -19.62
CA SER A 67 -1.41 9.02 -19.87
C SER A 67 -0.94 10.34 -20.49
N GLY A 68 0.33 10.47 -20.88
CA GLY A 68 0.92 11.65 -21.50
C GLY A 68 2.26 12.05 -20.88
N GLU A 69 2.80 13.21 -21.24
CA GLU A 69 4.07 13.70 -20.71
C GLU A 69 4.02 13.94 -19.20
N CYS A 70 5.08 13.56 -18.50
CA CYS A 70 5.21 13.72 -17.05
C CYS A 70 6.35 14.70 -16.72
N ASN A 71 6.00 15.97 -16.54
CA ASN A 71 6.94 17.05 -16.22
C ASN A 71 7.14 17.21 -14.70
N ILE A 72 6.79 16.20 -13.89
CA ILE A 72 6.99 16.20 -12.45
C ILE A 72 8.41 15.73 -12.16
N PRO A 73 9.24 16.52 -11.44
CA PRO A 73 10.56 16.09 -11.02
C PRO A 73 10.47 14.81 -10.17
N PHE A 74 11.38 13.85 -10.41
CA PHE A 74 11.37 12.55 -9.72
C PHE A 74 11.36 12.70 -8.20
N TRP A 75 12.20 13.59 -7.66
CA TRP A 75 12.30 13.85 -6.22
C TRP A 75 11.00 14.41 -5.61
N LYS A 76 10.27 15.22 -6.39
CA LYS A 76 8.94 15.70 -5.96
C LYS A 76 7.95 14.55 -5.90
N LEU A 77 7.96 13.68 -6.91
CA LEU A 77 7.08 12.52 -6.95
C LEU A 77 7.42 11.52 -5.84
N LEU A 78 8.71 11.26 -5.59
CA LEU A 78 9.19 10.41 -4.49
C LEU A 78 8.73 10.94 -3.13
N LYS A 79 8.91 12.23 -2.89
CA LYS A 79 8.42 12.89 -1.68
C LYS A 79 6.92 12.71 -1.49
N VAL A 80 6.13 12.93 -2.54
CA VAL A 80 4.67 12.79 -2.50
C VAL A 80 4.27 11.33 -2.29
N THR A 81 5.01 10.39 -2.86
CA THR A 81 4.81 8.95 -2.66
C THR A 81 5.03 8.58 -1.19
N ILE A 82 6.18 8.92 -0.59
CA ILE A 82 6.49 8.62 0.81
C ILE A 82 5.46 9.26 1.74
N SER A 83 5.15 10.54 1.54
CA SER A 83 4.16 11.26 2.36
C SER A 83 2.75 10.70 2.21
N GLY A 84 2.36 10.27 1.02
CA GLY A 84 1.07 9.63 0.77
C GLY A 84 0.95 8.28 1.47
N PHE A 85 1.98 7.45 1.44
CA PHE A 85 2.02 6.20 2.19
C PHE A 85 1.98 6.45 3.71
N ALA A 86 2.71 7.45 4.21
CA ALA A 86 2.66 7.84 5.61
C ALA A 86 1.22 8.20 6.06
N LEU A 87 0.48 8.94 5.24
CA LEU A 87 -0.93 9.25 5.52
C LEU A 87 -1.83 8.01 5.45
N ASN A 88 -1.56 7.07 4.54
CA ASN A 88 -2.30 5.81 4.49
C ASN A 88 -2.11 4.98 5.76
N TYR A 89 -0.89 4.92 6.30
CA TYR A 89 -0.64 4.25 7.58
C TYR A 89 -1.21 5.01 8.77
N ALA A 90 -1.13 6.35 8.76
CA ALA A 90 -1.57 7.18 9.86
C ALA A 90 -3.09 7.33 9.95
N THR A 91 -3.87 7.11 8.88
CA THR A 91 -5.32 7.34 8.92
C THR A 91 -6.11 6.05 9.12
N PRO A 92 -7.27 6.10 9.82
CA PRO A 92 -8.09 4.91 10.10
C PRO A 92 -8.79 4.36 8.85
N VAL A 93 -8.79 5.10 7.75
CA VAL A 93 -9.41 4.69 6.46
C VAL A 93 -8.45 3.77 5.67
N GLY A 94 -7.32 3.39 6.25
CA GLY A 94 -6.36 2.47 5.65
C GLY A 94 -5.80 3.02 4.34
N LEU A 95 -5.86 2.22 3.28
CA LEU A 95 -5.22 2.48 1.97
C LEU A 95 -5.70 3.75 1.22
N MET A 96 -6.60 4.57 1.77
CA MET A 96 -7.20 5.70 1.05
C MET A 96 -6.93 7.09 1.67
N GLY A 97 -6.21 7.16 2.79
CA GLY A 97 -5.97 8.44 3.48
C GLY A 97 -5.01 9.38 2.75
N GLY A 98 -4.04 8.83 2.04
CA GLY A 98 -3.01 9.57 1.31
C GLY A 98 -3.38 9.92 -0.14
N GLU A 99 -4.39 9.30 -0.73
CA GLU A 99 -4.78 9.52 -2.12
C GLU A 99 -5.22 10.98 -2.38
N PRO A 100 -6.08 11.59 -1.56
CA PRO A 100 -6.44 13.01 -1.72
C PRO A 100 -5.21 13.93 -1.64
N TYR A 101 -4.26 13.63 -0.77
CA TYR A 101 -3.00 14.36 -0.68
C TYR A 101 -2.17 14.24 -1.96
N LYS A 102 -1.99 13.01 -2.47
CA LYS A 102 -1.26 12.74 -3.72
C LYS A 102 -1.88 13.52 -4.89
N ILE A 103 -3.21 13.45 -5.05
CA ILE A 103 -3.94 14.18 -6.09
C ILE A 103 -3.70 15.69 -5.97
N MET A 104 -3.84 16.26 -4.76
CA MET A 104 -3.68 17.69 -4.55
C MET A 104 -2.25 18.19 -4.79
N GLU A 105 -1.23 17.37 -4.54
CA GLU A 105 0.17 17.74 -4.76
C GLU A 105 0.58 17.69 -6.23
N ILE A 106 0.02 16.77 -7.04
CA ILE A 106 0.41 16.62 -8.45
C ILE A 106 -0.53 17.32 -9.44
N LYS A 107 -1.77 17.66 -9.03
CA LYS A 107 -2.75 18.33 -9.92
C LYS A 107 -2.23 19.61 -10.60
N PRO A 108 -1.34 20.44 -9.98
CA PRO A 108 -0.82 21.62 -10.68
C PRO A 108 0.06 21.28 -11.89
N TYR A 109 0.62 20.07 -11.95
CA TYR A 109 1.53 19.62 -13.01
C TYR A 109 0.80 18.91 -14.16
N VAL A 110 -0.29 18.18 -13.86
CA VAL A 110 -0.93 17.26 -14.82
C VAL A 110 -2.44 17.46 -14.95
N GLY A 111 -3.00 18.46 -14.28
CA GLY A 111 -4.45 18.68 -14.21
C GLY A 111 -5.16 17.73 -13.23
N VAL A 112 -6.41 18.09 -12.86
CA VAL A 112 -7.19 17.38 -11.84
C VAL A 112 -7.54 15.96 -12.29
N GLN A 113 -8.02 15.80 -13.51
CA GLN A 113 -8.49 14.52 -14.05
C GLN A 113 -7.35 13.49 -14.09
N ARG A 114 -6.22 13.88 -14.66
CA ARG A 114 -5.04 13.01 -14.80
C ARG A 114 -4.38 12.73 -13.44
N ALA A 115 -4.37 13.69 -12.52
CA ALA A 115 -3.92 13.47 -11.15
C ALA A 115 -4.80 12.43 -10.45
N SER A 116 -6.12 12.51 -10.59
CA SER A 116 -7.07 11.59 -9.98
C SER A 116 -6.99 10.20 -10.60
N SER A 117 -7.03 10.09 -11.93
CA SER A 117 -6.99 8.81 -12.63
C SER A 117 -5.67 8.05 -12.39
N SER A 118 -4.53 8.74 -12.43
CA SER A 118 -3.23 8.12 -12.17
C SER A 118 -3.06 7.65 -10.72
N THR A 119 -3.59 8.43 -9.76
CA THR A 119 -3.54 8.05 -8.33
C THR A 119 -4.45 6.86 -8.05
N VAL A 120 -5.66 6.85 -8.59
CA VAL A 120 -6.59 5.70 -8.47
C VAL A 120 -5.99 4.47 -9.12
N LEU A 121 -5.43 4.59 -10.33
CA LEU A 121 -4.81 3.47 -11.02
C LEU A 121 -3.58 2.94 -10.26
N PHE A 122 -2.77 3.82 -9.66
CA PHE A 122 -1.65 3.41 -8.81
C PHE A 122 -2.13 2.59 -7.60
N ALA A 123 -3.17 3.05 -6.89
CA ALA A 123 -3.78 2.30 -5.80
C ALA A 123 -4.37 0.96 -6.28
N MET A 124 -5.00 0.93 -7.45
CA MET A 124 -5.51 -0.30 -8.06
C MET A 124 -4.40 -1.30 -8.40
N MET A 125 -3.27 -0.84 -8.97
CA MET A 125 -2.11 -1.70 -9.27
C MET A 125 -1.51 -2.27 -7.99
N HIS A 126 -1.46 -1.45 -6.93
CA HIS A 126 -1.02 -1.88 -5.61
C HIS A 126 -1.88 -3.04 -5.06
N ILE A 127 -3.21 -2.93 -5.15
CA ILE A 127 -4.14 -4.00 -4.74
C ILE A 127 -4.02 -5.21 -5.67
N PHE A 128 -3.92 -5.00 -6.98
CA PHE A 128 -3.83 -6.08 -7.96
C PHE A 128 -2.57 -6.93 -7.80
N SER A 129 -1.44 -6.29 -7.50
CA SER A 129 -0.18 -6.98 -7.22
C SER A 129 -0.25 -7.86 -5.97
N HIS A 130 -1.07 -7.51 -4.95
CA HIS A 130 -1.30 -8.34 -3.78
C HIS A 130 -1.95 -9.67 -4.13
N PHE A 131 -2.99 -9.70 -4.99
CA PHE A 131 -3.63 -10.95 -5.39
C PHE A 131 -2.64 -11.92 -6.06
N TRP A 132 -1.78 -11.43 -6.95
CA TRP A 132 -0.74 -12.23 -7.58
C TRP A 132 0.32 -12.70 -6.58
N TYR A 133 0.70 -11.84 -5.66
CA TYR A 133 1.66 -12.17 -4.62
C TYR A 133 1.10 -13.24 -3.66
N TRP A 134 -0.17 -13.17 -3.28
CA TRP A 134 -0.82 -14.19 -2.46
C TRP A 134 -0.93 -15.53 -3.16
N ILE A 135 -1.25 -15.55 -4.47
CA ILE A 135 -1.23 -16.79 -5.27
C ILE A 135 0.19 -17.37 -5.33
N THR A 136 1.21 -16.55 -5.55
CA THR A 136 2.60 -17.01 -5.54
C THR A 136 2.97 -17.65 -4.21
N ALA A 137 2.66 -17.02 -3.10
CA ALA A 137 2.91 -17.57 -1.77
C ALA A 137 2.12 -18.86 -1.49
N LEU A 138 0.88 -18.95 -1.99
CA LEU A 138 0.06 -20.15 -1.91
C LEU A 138 0.73 -21.30 -2.69
N VAL A 139 1.18 -21.08 -3.90
CA VAL A 139 1.90 -22.08 -4.70
C VAL A 139 3.19 -22.51 -4.01
N LEU A 140 3.98 -21.56 -3.49
CA LEU A 140 5.18 -21.87 -2.72
C LEU A 140 4.86 -22.69 -1.47
N TYR A 141 3.77 -22.37 -0.76
CA TYR A 141 3.34 -23.16 0.40
C TYR A 141 3.02 -24.61 0.03
N LEU A 142 2.27 -24.82 -1.08
CA LEU A 142 1.93 -26.16 -1.55
C LEU A 142 3.15 -26.99 -1.99
N ILE A 143 4.19 -26.34 -2.47
CA ILE A 143 5.43 -27.02 -2.93
C ILE A 143 6.34 -27.37 -1.75
N PHE A 144 6.52 -26.46 -0.81
CA PHE A 144 7.59 -26.54 0.20
C PHE A 144 7.11 -26.90 1.60
N MET A 145 5.80 -26.80 1.89
CA MET A 145 5.27 -26.98 3.24
C MET A 145 4.30 -28.16 3.31
N PRO A 146 4.24 -28.87 4.45
CA PRO A 146 3.27 -29.93 4.64
C PRO A 146 1.83 -29.39 4.67
N VAL A 147 0.94 -30.05 3.97
CA VAL A 147 -0.47 -29.65 3.87
C VAL A 147 -1.34 -30.70 4.56
N ASN A 148 -1.97 -30.33 5.67
CA ASN A 148 -3.03 -31.14 6.26
C ASN A 148 -4.40 -30.74 5.69
N MET A 149 -5.46 -31.53 6.00
CA MET A 149 -6.81 -31.29 5.46
C MET A 149 -7.34 -29.88 5.76
N LEU A 150 -7.15 -29.39 6.99
CA LEU A 150 -7.60 -28.04 7.39
C LEU A 150 -6.87 -26.97 6.58
N MET A 151 -5.54 -27.08 6.46
CA MET A 151 -4.73 -26.15 5.68
C MET A 151 -5.13 -26.19 4.20
N GLY A 152 -5.40 -27.37 3.63
CA GLY A 152 -5.88 -27.50 2.26
C GLY A 152 -7.19 -26.76 2.01
N ILE A 153 -8.15 -26.82 2.94
CA ILE A 153 -9.41 -26.06 2.87
C ILE A 153 -9.13 -24.55 2.92
N LEU A 154 -8.31 -24.09 3.87
CA LEU A 154 -7.97 -22.66 4.00
C LEU A 154 -7.29 -22.12 2.75
N LEU A 155 -6.31 -22.84 2.21
CA LEU A 155 -5.61 -22.46 0.98
C LEU A 155 -6.55 -22.43 -0.22
N SER A 156 -7.51 -23.35 -0.31
CA SER A 156 -8.54 -23.36 -1.35
C SER A 156 -9.44 -22.13 -1.28
N ILE A 157 -9.86 -21.71 -0.08
CA ILE A 157 -10.64 -20.48 0.14
C ILE A 157 -9.82 -19.26 -0.31
N VAL A 158 -8.56 -19.19 0.07
CA VAL A 158 -7.66 -18.09 -0.34
C VAL A 158 -7.48 -18.08 -1.86
N ALA A 159 -7.30 -19.24 -2.49
CA ALA A 159 -7.18 -19.35 -3.95
C ALA A 159 -8.44 -18.82 -4.66
N LEU A 160 -9.62 -19.25 -4.23
CA LEU A 160 -10.90 -18.77 -4.78
C LEU A 160 -11.07 -17.25 -4.59
N PHE A 161 -10.72 -16.75 -3.41
CA PHE A 161 -10.74 -15.31 -3.13
C PHE A 161 -9.81 -14.53 -4.08
N CYS A 162 -8.57 -15.00 -4.27
CA CYS A 162 -7.61 -14.37 -5.17
C CYS A 162 -8.06 -14.42 -6.64
N ILE A 163 -8.55 -15.57 -7.11
CA ILE A 163 -9.06 -15.73 -8.48
C ILE A 163 -10.25 -14.80 -8.72
N ALA A 164 -11.19 -14.74 -7.77
CA ALA A 164 -12.31 -13.81 -7.84
C ALA A 164 -11.83 -12.36 -7.87
N GLY A 165 -10.86 -11.97 -7.02
CA GLY A 165 -10.28 -10.64 -7.00
C GLY A 165 -9.63 -10.26 -8.32
N ILE A 166 -8.82 -11.15 -8.91
CA ILE A 166 -8.20 -10.95 -10.21
C ILE A 166 -9.25 -10.80 -11.31
N TYR A 167 -10.28 -11.67 -11.31
CA TYR A 167 -11.37 -11.59 -12.27
C TYR A 167 -12.12 -10.26 -12.18
N PHE A 168 -12.47 -9.83 -10.96
CA PHE A 168 -13.12 -8.54 -10.74
C PHE A 168 -12.25 -7.36 -11.18
N PHE A 169 -10.95 -7.44 -10.90
CA PHE A 169 -10.00 -6.40 -11.32
C PHE A 169 -9.96 -6.31 -12.85
N VAL A 170 -9.71 -7.41 -13.54
CA VAL A 170 -9.59 -7.43 -15.01
C VAL A 170 -10.89 -7.01 -15.67
N LYS A 171 -12.05 -7.47 -15.18
CA LYS A 171 -13.37 -7.09 -15.70
C LYS A 171 -13.74 -5.64 -15.35
N GLY A 172 -13.42 -5.22 -14.13
CA GLY A 172 -13.68 -3.86 -13.64
C GLY A 172 -12.88 -2.82 -14.38
N TYR A 173 -11.63 -3.12 -14.63
CA TYR A 173 -10.70 -2.28 -15.35
C TYR A 173 -11.17 -1.94 -16.77
N LYS A 174 -11.79 -2.90 -17.47
CA LYS A 174 -12.35 -2.70 -18.81
C LYS A 174 -13.68 -1.93 -18.84
N ASN A 175 -14.45 -1.98 -17.75
CA ASN A 175 -15.87 -1.57 -17.73
C ASN A 175 -16.20 -0.47 -16.71
N GLY A 176 -15.23 0.32 -16.29
CA GLY A 176 -15.42 1.37 -15.29
C GLY A 176 -15.49 0.81 -13.86
N MET A 177 -14.42 0.98 -13.11
CA MET A 177 -14.29 0.44 -11.76
C MET A 177 -14.65 1.46 -10.68
N VAL A 178 -14.35 2.74 -10.91
CA VAL A 178 -14.57 3.80 -9.91
C VAL A 178 -16.06 4.01 -9.66
N VAL A 179 -16.85 4.10 -10.72
CA VAL A 179 -18.32 4.23 -10.61
C VAL A 179 -18.92 3.02 -9.90
N LYS A 180 -18.45 1.79 -10.20
CA LYS A 180 -18.94 0.56 -9.54
C LYS A 180 -18.55 0.50 -8.08
N LEU A 181 -17.33 0.91 -7.74
CA LEU A 181 -16.85 0.94 -6.36
C LEU A 181 -17.70 1.91 -5.52
N ILE A 182 -17.94 3.12 -6.02
CA ILE A 182 -18.79 4.10 -5.33
C ILE A 182 -20.23 3.59 -5.20
N ARG A 183 -20.75 2.93 -6.22
CA ARG A 183 -22.08 2.28 -6.15
C ARG A 183 -22.11 1.14 -5.12
N PHE A 184 -21.05 0.38 -4.98
CA PHE A 184 -20.93 -0.66 -3.95
C PHE A 184 -20.88 -0.03 -2.57
N VAL A 185 -20.02 0.98 -2.33
CA VAL A 185 -19.94 1.72 -1.05
C VAL A 185 -21.29 2.34 -0.68
N SER A 186 -22.04 2.85 -1.67
CA SER A 186 -23.38 3.42 -1.44
C SER A 186 -24.46 2.36 -1.05
N ARG A 187 -24.15 1.06 -1.09
CA ARG A 187 -25.03 -0.01 -0.59
C ARG A 187 -24.78 -0.31 0.90
N ILE A 188 -23.63 0.12 1.45
CA ILE A 188 -23.29 -0.11 2.86
C ILE A 188 -24.19 0.75 3.75
N PRO A 189 -24.84 0.16 4.78
CA PRO A 189 -25.62 0.93 5.78
C PRO A 189 -24.75 2.02 6.40
N GLY A 190 -25.27 3.27 6.46
CA GLY A 190 -24.52 4.45 6.93
C GLY A 190 -23.86 5.27 5.82
N CYS A 191 -23.36 4.65 4.75
CA CYS A 191 -22.73 5.36 3.61
C CYS A 191 -23.71 5.67 2.46
N ARG A 192 -24.94 5.15 2.51
CA ARG A 192 -25.93 5.21 1.42
C ARG A 192 -26.28 6.64 0.96
N LYS A 193 -26.59 7.53 1.92
CA LYS A 193 -26.94 8.92 1.62
C LYS A 193 -25.77 9.69 1.03
N TRP A 194 -24.58 9.51 1.62
CA TRP A 194 -23.35 10.14 1.17
C TRP A 194 -22.92 9.65 -0.21
N GLY A 195 -22.90 8.34 -0.42
CA GLY A 195 -22.48 7.72 -1.68
C GLY A 195 -23.39 8.08 -2.86
N LYS A 196 -24.73 8.17 -2.65
CA LYS A 196 -25.66 8.64 -3.68
C LYS A 196 -25.41 10.11 -4.03
N LYS A 197 -25.38 11.00 -3.03
CA LYS A 197 -25.12 12.43 -3.23
C LYS A 197 -23.78 12.69 -3.92
N PHE A 198 -22.74 11.94 -3.56
CA PHE A 198 -21.42 12.01 -4.18
C PHE A 198 -21.46 11.54 -5.64
N SER A 199 -22.08 10.36 -5.88
CA SER A 199 -22.22 9.81 -7.23
C SER A 199 -23.00 10.71 -8.18
N GLU A 200 -24.07 11.34 -7.70
CA GLU A 200 -24.89 12.28 -8.49
C GLU A 200 -24.11 13.58 -8.78
N LYS A 201 -23.46 14.13 -7.75
CA LYS A 201 -22.73 15.42 -7.88
C LYS A 201 -21.51 15.33 -8.81
N TYR A 202 -20.83 14.19 -8.84
CA TYR A 202 -19.58 14.00 -9.58
C TYR A 202 -19.70 12.94 -10.69
N ALA A 203 -20.91 12.66 -11.17
CA ALA A 203 -21.17 11.59 -12.13
C ALA A 203 -20.30 11.67 -13.40
N ASP A 204 -20.14 12.87 -13.96
CA ASP A 204 -19.35 13.07 -15.17
C ASP A 204 -17.85 12.98 -14.93
N ASP A 205 -17.37 13.52 -13.81
CA ASP A 205 -15.95 13.41 -13.43
C ASP A 205 -15.56 11.94 -13.17
N LEU A 206 -16.43 11.18 -12.50
CA LEU A 206 -16.22 9.75 -12.26
C LEU A 206 -16.18 8.94 -13.56
N LYS A 207 -17.07 9.24 -14.52
CA LYS A 207 -17.04 8.61 -15.84
C LYS A 207 -15.78 8.98 -16.62
N LYS A 208 -15.33 10.25 -16.56
CA LYS A 208 -14.07 10.68 -17.18
C LYS A 208 -12.86 9.96 -16.58
N ILE A 209 -12.80 9.80 -15.24
CA ILE A 209 -11.74 9.05 -14.56
C ILE A 209 -11.75 7.58 -15.01
N ASP A 210 -12.92 6.93 -15.03
CA ASP A 210 -13.06 5.56 -15.52
C ASP A 210 -12.66 5.41 -16.98
N GLY A 211 -13.02 6.41 -17.84
CA GLY A 211 -12.61 6.48 -19.23
C GLY A 211 -11.09 6.54 -19.38
N GLN A 212 -10.41 7.43 -18.64
CA GLN A 212 -8.96 7.55 -18.68
C GLN A 212 -8.24 6.28 -18.21
N ILE A 213 -8.78 5.60 -17.19
CA ILE A 213 -8.24 4.30 -16.73
C ILE A 213 -8.41 3.25 -17.84
N ALA A 214 -9.56 3.18 -18.49
CA ALA A 214 -9.82 2.24 -19.58
C ALA A 214 -8.96 2.54 -20.83
N ASP A 215 -8.78 3.80 -21.16
CA ASP A 215 -7.95 4.24 -22.30
C ASP A 215 -6.47 3.91 -22.07
N LEU A 216 -5.96 4.06 -20.85
CA LEU A 216 -4.60 3.68 -20.52
C LEU A 216 -4.36 2.18 -20.79
N HIS A 217 -5.35 1.34 -20.48
CA HIS A 217 -5.27 -0.09 -20.78
C HIS A 217 -5.31 -0.41 -22.28
N LYS A 218 -6.18 0.29 -23.02
CA LYS A 218 -6.35 0.05 -24.46
C LYS A 218 -5.18 0.57 -25.29
N GLN A 219 -4.68 1.76 -24.96
CA GLN A 219 -3.70 2.48 -25.78
C GLN A 219 -2.26 2.19 -25.38
N ASN A 220 -1.99 1.90 -24.10
CA ASN A 220 -0.63 1.79 -23.57
C ASN A 220 -0.42 0.55 -22.68
N LYS A 221 -0.68 -0.63 -23.22
CA LYS A 221 -0.47 -1.92 -22.53
C LYS A 221 0.94 -2.05 -21.93
N LYS A 222 1.96 -1.50 -22.62
CA LYS A 222 3.35 -1.51 -22.15
C LYS A 222 3.48 -0.89 -20.74
N TYR A 223 2.92 0.31 -20.54
CA TYR A 223 3.01 1.01 -19.25
C TYR A 223 2.19 0.30 -18.16
N PHE A 224 1.07 -0.33 -18.54
CA PHE A 224 0.30 -1.17 -17.63
C PHE A 224 1.11 -2.34 -17.11
N PHE A 225 1.72 -3.12 -18.00
CA PHE A 225 2.52 -4.28 -17.60
C PHE A 225 3.78 -3.87 -16.83
N ILE A 226 4.47 -2.80 -17.23
CA ILE A 226 5.63 -2.29 -16.48
C ILE A 226 5.23 -1.89 -15.06
N SER A 227 4.14 -1.13 -14.89
CA SER A 227 3.67 -0.74 -13.56
C SER A 227 3.26 -1.94 -12.72
N PHE A 228 2.61 -2.93 -13.30
CA PHE A 228 2.26 -4.17 -12.62
C PHE A 228 3.51 -4.94 -12.16
N PHE A 229 4.48 -5.14 -13.05
CA PHE A 229 5.70 -5.86 -12.71
C PHE A 229 6.55 -5.13 -11.66
N LEU A 230 6.63 -3.81 -11.72
CA LEU A 230 7.31 -3.02 -10.68
C LEU A 230 6.65 -3.21 -9.31
N GLU A 231 5.32 -3.15 -9.22
CA GLU A 231 4.59 -3.42 -7.98
C GLU A 231 4.80 -4.85 -7.49
N TYR A 232 4.71 -5.84 -8.38
CA TYR A 232 4.87 -7.25 -8.04
C TYR A 232 6.29 -7.56 -7.56
N ILE A 233 7.32 -7.08 -8.27
CA ILE A 233 8.73 -7.24 -7.85
C ILE A 233 8.98 -6.50 -6.53
N GLY A 234 8.38 -5.33 -6.34
CA GLY A 234 8.44 -4.61 -5.07
C GLY A 234 7.92 -5.45 -3.90
N ARG A 235 6.86 -6.25 -4.11
CA ARG A 235 6.35 -7.20 -3.09
C ARG A 235 7.35 -8.30 -2.76
N ILE A 236 7.98 -8.87 -3.79
CA ILE A 236 9.02 -9.88 -3.61
C ILE A 236 10.20 -9.29 -2.84
N LEU A 237 10.65 -8.10 -3.21
CA LEU A 237 11.73 -7.40 -2.49
C LEU A 237 11.34 -7.07 -1.05
N GLN A 238 10.09 -6.71 -0.80
CA GLN A 238 9.62 -6.46 0.57
C GLN A 238 9.77 -7.69 1.47
N SER A 239 9.78 -8.90 0.93
CA SER A 239 9.99 -10.13 1.70
C SER A 239 11.38 -10.21 2.35
N PHE A 240 12.37 -9.49 1.81
CA PHE A 240 13.69 -9.41 2.46
C PHE A 240 13.63 -8.72 3.82
N GLU A 241 12.64 -7.87 4.07
CA GLU A 241 12.41 -7.32 5.42
C GLU A 241 12.17 -8.46 6.43
N ILE A 242 11.25 -9.38 6.09
CA ILE A 242 10.95 -10.55 6.94
C ILE A 242 12.14 -11.51 6.96
N PHE A 243 12.83 -11.70 5.84
CA PHE A 243 14.04 -12.51 5.77
C PHE A 243 15.11 -12.05 6.78
N PHE A 244 15.41 -10.76 6.83
CA PHE A 244 16.37 -10.21 7.78
C PHE A 244 15.88 -10.36 9.24
N MET A 245 14.58 -10.20 9.48
CA MET A 245 14.00 -10.41 10.80
C MET A 245 14.06 -11.88 11.22
N LEU A 246 13.83 -12.84 10.30
CA LEU A 246 13.95 -14.26 10.59
C LEU A 246 15.40 -14.66 10.89
N MET A 247 16.37 -14.16 10.13
CA MET A 247 17.79 -14.36 10.42
C MET A 247 18.15 -13.88 11.83
N LEU A 248 17.55 -12.78 12.27
CA LEU A 248 17.85 -12.16 13.55
C LEU A 248 17.17 -12.87 14.74
N PHE A 249 15.89 -13.28 14.59
CA PHE A 249 15.07 -13.73 15.70
C PHE A 249 14.77 -15.23 15.71
N ALA A 250 14.92 -15.90 14.58
CA ALA A 250 14.64 -17.33 14.46
C ALA A 250 15.90 -18.21 14.51
N ASP A 251 17.09 -17.62 14.64
CA ASP A 251 18.39 -18.31 14.65
C ASP A 251 18.52 -19.31 13.49
N GLN A 252 18.11 -18.87 12.30
CA GLN A 252 18.14 -19.69 11.10
C GLN A 252 19.21 -19.20 10.13
N GLU A 253 19.87 -20.15 9.48
CA GLU A 253 20.89 -19.84 8.48
C GLU A 253 20.25 -19.25 7.19
N PRO A 254 20.93 -18.27 6.56
CA PRO A 254 20.46 -17.70 5.32
C PRO A 254 20.41 -18.77 4.21
N GLY A 255 19.28 -18.86 3.52
CA GLY A 255 19.09 -19.82 2.45
C GLY A 255 17.80 -19.60 1.68
N VAL A 256 17.63 -20.36 0.60
CA VAL A 256 16.44 -20.27 -0.25
C VAL A 256 15.17 -20.60 0.54
N MET A 257 15.23 -21.58 1.44
CA MET A 257 14.09 -21.98 2.26
C MET A 257 13.65 -20.87 3.21
N LEU A 258 14.60 -20.17 3.85
CA LEU A 258 14.29 -19.01 4.69
C LEU A 258 13.65 -17.89 3.89
N PHE A 259 14.08 -17.66 2.66
CA PHE A 259 13.45 -16.67 1.77
C PHE A 259 12.03 -17.08 1.36
N VAL A 260 11.78 -18.35 1.04
CA VAL A 260 10.44 -18.88 0.78
C VAL A 260 9.53 -18.70 2.00
N GLN A 261 10.01 -19.02 3.20
CA GLN A 261 9.27 -18.80 4.45
C GLN A 261 8.95 -17.31 4.64
N SER A 262 9.89 -16.42 4.35
CA SER A 262 9.69 -14.96 4.42
C SER A 262 8.62 -14.46 3.47
N LEU A 263 8.59 -14.97 2.24
CA LEU A 263 7.53 -14.71 1.26
C LEU A 263 6.16 -15.14 1.78
N ILE A 264 6.07 -16.37 2.31
CA ILE A 264 4.83 -16.93 2.85
C ILE A 264 4.35 -16.10 4.05
N ILE A 265 5.23 -15.78 5.00
CA ILE A 265 4.89 -14.99 6.18
C ILE A 265 4.36 -13.62 5.78
N LEU A 266 5.08 -12.90 4.92
CA LEU A 266 4.64 -11.57 4.48
C LEU A 266 3.33 -11.63 3.72
N ALA A 267 3.16 -12.61 2.82
CA ALA A 267 1.96 -12.74 2.00
C ALA A 267 0.71 -13.00 2.85
N PHE A 268 0.73 -14.02 3.68
CA PHE A 268 -0.44 -14.34 4.50
C PHE A 268 -0.70 -13.30 5.59
N THR A 269 0.34 -12.73 6.21
CA THR A 269 0.15 -11.61 7.14
C THR A 269 -0.47 -10.39 6.45
N SER A 270 -0.02 -10.06 5.24
CA SER A 270 -0.62 -8.97 4.46
C SER A 270 -2.06 -9.28 4.03
N LEU A 271 -2.39 -10.54 3.73
CA LEU A 271 -3.75 -10.96 3.44
C LEU A 271 -4.67 -10.71 4.64
N PHE A 272 -4.29 -11.18 5.84
CA PHE A 272 -5.06 -10.93 7.07
C PHE A 272 -5.21 -9.44 7.36
N ALA A 273 -4.12 -8.67 7.25
CA ALA A 273 -4.14 -7.24 7.46
C ALA A 273 -5.09 -6.51 6.48
N ASN A 274 -5.09 -6.92 5.20
CA ASN A 274 -5.97 -6.33 4.19
C ASN A 274 -7.44 -6.79 4.32
N LEU A 275 -7.71 -8.01 4.78
CA LEU A 275 -9.08 -8.45 5.09
C LEU A 275 -9.68 -7.66 6.27
N LEU A 276 -8.86 -7.28 7.22
CA LEU A 276 -9.24 -6.50 8.40
C LEU A 276 -8.96 -4.98 8.23
N PHE A 277 -9.01 -4.48 6.99
CA PHE A 277 -8.71 -3.08 6.65
C PHE A 277 -9.56 -2.05 7.41
N PHE A 278 -10.73 -2.45 7.90
CA PHE A 278 -11.65 -1.61 8.68
C PHE A 278 -11.20 -1.41 10.14
N ILE A 279 -10.23 -2.19 10.62
CA ILE A 279 -9.65 -2.00 11.94
C ILE A 279 -8.59 -0.89 11.86
N PRO A 280 -8.74 0.19 12.64
CA PRO A 280 -7.77 1.28 12.65
C PRO A 280 -6.35 0.75 12.93
N LEU A 281 -5.36 1.22 12.17
CA LEU A 281 -3.96 0.82 12.26
C LEU A 281 -3.71 -0.68 12.07
N GLN A 282 -4.69 -1.43 11.59
CA GLN A 282 -4.67 -2.90 11.44
C GLN A 282 -4.26 -3.64 12.73
N LEU A 283 -4.59 -3.05 13.89
CA LEU A 283 -4.25 -3.62 15.20
C LEU A 283 -4.92 -4.98 15.41
N GLY A 284 -4.14 -5.95 15.85
CA GLY A 284 -4.58 -7.34 16.06
C GLY A 284 -4.60 -8.19 14.78
N GLY A 285 -5.00 -7.65 13.64
CA GLY A 285 -5.05 -8.41 12.38
C GLY A 285 -3.69 -8.81 11.87
N ARG A 286 -2.74 -7.92 11.97
CA ARG A 286 -1.37 -8.14 11.52
C ARG A 286 -0.58 -8.98 12.52
N GLU A 287 -0.69 -8.67 13.79
CA GLU A 287 -0.07 -9.43 14.88
C GLU A 287 -0.60 -10.87 14.89
N GLY A 288 -1.90 -11.06 14.78
CA GLY A 288 -2.54 -12.38 14.66
C GLY A 288 -2.10 -13.12 13.39
N GLY A 289 -1.96 -12.40 12.26
CA GLY A 289 -1.42 -12.94 11.02
C GLY A 289 0.01 -13.46 11.19
N PHE A 290 0.91 -12.68 11.80
CA PHE A 290 2.26 -13.12 12.09
C PHE A 290 2.27 -14.35 13.03
N ALA A 291 1.52 -14.29 14.13
CA ALA A 291 1.46 -15.39 15.10
C ALA A 291 0.97 -16.69 14.43
N MET A 292 -0.08 -16.62 13.63
CA MET A 292 -0.65 -17.79 12.96
C MET A 292 0.32 -18.39 11.93
N VAL A 293 0.90 -17.56 11.06
CA VAL A 293 1.75 -18.06 9.98
C VAL A 293 3.09 -18.58 10.51
N VAL A 294 3.75 -17.83 11.40
CA VAL A 294 5.04 -18.20 11.99
C VAL A 294 4.93 -19.50 12.77
N SER A 295 3.84 -19.68 13.56
CA SER A 295 3.59 -20.93 14.29
C SER A 295 3.34 -22.12 13.35
N ASN A 296 2.62 -21.93 12.23
CA ASN A 296 2.41 -22.99 11.25
C ASN A 296 3.70 -23.39 10.50
N LEU A 297 4.71 -22.53 10.49
CA LEU A 297 6.04 -22.83 9.95
C LEU A 297 6.98 -23.47 11.00
N GLY A 298 6.46 -23.84 12.17
CA GLY A 298 7.22 -24.48 13.24
C GLY A 298 8.12 -23.54 14.06
N MET A 299 7.95 -22.23 13.91
CA MET A 299 8.69 -21.23 14.68
C MET A 299 7.94 -20.85 15.95
N THR A 300 8.66 -20.29 16.92
CA THR A 300 8.08 -19.89 18.22
C THR A 300 7.25 -18.62 18.11
N ILE A 301 6.31 -18.45 19.03
CA ILE A 301 5.47 -17.24 19.12
C ILE A 301 6.32 -16.01 19.45
N GLN A 302 7.44 -16.17 20.14
CA GLN A 302 8.40 -15.11 20.44
C GLN A 302 8.97 -14.48 19.16
N VAL A 303 9.29 -15.31 18.14
CA VAL A 303 9.75 -14.83 16.83
C VAL A 303 8.68 -13.95 16.19
N SER A 304 7.40 -14.38 16.21
CA SER A 304 6.32 -13.58 15.64
C SER A 304 6.12 -12.25 16.36
N MET A 305 6.24 -12.23 17.68
CA MET A 305 6.16 -10.99 18.47
C MET A 305 7.31 -10.05 18.15
N SER A 306 8.54 -10.55 18.07
CA SER A 306 9.72 -9.75 17.71
C SER A 306 9.59 -9.15 16.30
N ILE A 307 9.15 -9.93 15.30
CA ILE A 307 8.88 -9.46 13.95
C ILE A 307 7.82 -8.35 13.97
N SER A 308 6.75 -8.54 14.73
CA SER A 308 5.68 -7.55 14.86
C SER A 308 6.17 -6.24 15.45
N ILE A 309 6.95 -6.29 16.52
CA ILE A 309 7.51 -5.12 17.20
C ILE A 309 8.43 -4.34 16.25
N ILE A 310 9.39 -5.00 15.62
CA ILE A 310 10.34 -4.34 14.71
C ILE A 310 9.63 -3.78 13.47
N SER A 311 8.62 -4.47 12.94
CA SER A 311 7.78 -3.94 11.87
C SER A 311 7.09 -2.64 12.27
N ARG A 312 6.60 -2.52 13.52
CA ARG A 312 5.98 -1.28 14.03
C ARG A 312 7.00 -0.16 14.21
N VAL A 313 8.23 -0.45 14.70
CA VAL A 313 9.32 0.54 14.77
C VAL A 313 9.59 1.13 13.39
N ARG A 314 9.74 0.28 12.39
CA ARG A 314 9.94 0.70 11.00
C ARG A 314 8.76 1.55 10.47
N GLU A 315 7.51 1.15 10.76
CA GLU A 315 6.31 1.92 10.37
C GLU A 315 6.28 3.30 10.99
N ILE A 316 6.55 3.40 12.29
CA ILE A 316 6.61 4.70 13.00
C ILE A 316 7.68 5.58 12.39
N PHE A 317 8.86 5.03 12.11
CA PHE A 317 9.96 5.76 11.49
C PHE A 317 9.56 6.35 10.13
N TRP A 318 9.06 5.52 9.20
CA TRP A 318 8.70 5.96 7.85
C TRP A 318 7.47 6.86 7.82
N THR A 319 6.50 6.63 8.69
CA THR A 319 5.33 7.51 8.83
C THR A 319 5.75 8.88 9.35
N SER A 320 6.60 8.95 10.37
CA SER A 320 7.12 10.21 10.89
C SER A 320 7.94 10.96 9.85
N LEU A 321 8.85 10.28 9.15
CA LEU A 321 9.64 10.85 8.07
C LEU A 321 8.75 11.37 6.93
N GLY A 322 7.74 10.59 6.51
CA GLY A 322 6.82 10.99 5.45
C GLY A 322 5.98 12.22 5.82
N LEU A 323 5.53 12.32 7.07
CA LEU A 323 4.85 13.52 7.57
C LEU A 323 5.79 14.74 7.61
N LEU A 324 7.04 14.58 8.05
CA LEU A 324 8.03 15.66 8.02
C LEU A 324 8.32 16.14 6.59
N LEU A 325 8.44 15.21 5.64
CA LEU A 325 8.64 15.53 4.23
C LEU A 325 7.50 16.39 3.65
N MET A 326 6.29 16.31 4.17
CA MET A 326 5.19 17.22 3.75
C MET A 326 5.50 18.69 4.02
N LYS A 327 6.35 19.00 4.99
CA LYS A 327 6.71 20.37 5.37
C LYS A 327 7.93 20.92 4.62
N VAL A 328 8.81 20.06 4.12
CA VAL A 328 10.09 20.44 3.50
C VAL A 328 9.92 20.73 2.02
N GLY A 329 10.64 21.72 1.48
CA GLY A 329 10.80 21.94 0.04
C GLY A 329 9.53 22.34 -0.71
N ASN A 330 8.64 23.10 -0.07
CA ASN A 330 7.38 23.55 -0.67
C ASN A 330 7.47 25.00 -1.21
N LYS A 331 8.58 25.38 -1.86
CA LYS A 331 8.63 26.63 -2.61
C LYS A 331 7.49 26.59 -3.64
N ASN A 332 6.69 27.67 -3.70
CA ASN A 332 5.67 27.83 -4.72
C ASN A 332 6.38 27.78 -6.07
N VAL A 333 6.29 26.65 -6.75
CA VAL A 333 6.61 26.58 -8.16
C VAL A 333 5.43 27.25 -8.84
N GLU A 334 5.63 28.42 -9.40
CA GLU A 334 4.71 29.00 -10.35
C GLU A 334 4.67 28.03 -11.53
N VAL A 335 3.67 27.15 -11.51
CA VAL A 335 3.37 26.28 -12.65
C VAL A 335 2.74 27.18 -13.70
N PRO A 336 3.23 27.22 -14.95
CA PRO A 336 2.56 27.93 -16.02
C PRO A 336 1.11 27.49 -16.04
N GLN A 337 0.19 28.42 -15.94
CA GLN A 337 -1.22 28.15 -16.12
C GLN A 337 -1.37 27.63 -17.56
N HIS A 338 -1.61 26.34 -17.72
CA HIS A 338 -2.13 25.86 -18.99
C HIS A 338 -3.46 26.55 -19.18
N GLU A 339 -3.54 27.36 -20.21
CA GLU A 339 -4.75 28.00 -20.67
C GLU A 339 -5.86 26.95 -20.70
N GLU A 340 -6.94 27.23 -19.98
CA GLU A 340 -8.20 26.53 -20.18
C GLU A 340 -8.51 26.61 -21.67
N TYR A 341 -8.45 25.50 -22.36
CA TYR A 341 -9.08 25.40 -23.67
C TYR A 341 -10.57 25.66 -23.46
N THR A 342 -10.98 26.89 -23.66
CA THR A 342 -12.37 27.26 -23.88
C THR A 342 -12.72 26.62 -25.20
N ASP A 343 -13.51 25.56 -25.17
CA ASP A 343 -14.24 25.04 -26.32
C ASP A 343 -15.13 26.15 -26.85
N SER A 344 -14.76 26.72 -27.98
CA SER A 344 -15.60 27.51 -28.84
C SER A 344 -16.35 26.59 -29.80
#